data_499b6b43115b33bd66e7dde663932138
#
_entry.id   499b6b43115b33bd66e7dde663932138
#
_cell.length_a   1.000
_cell.length_b   1.000
_cell.length_c   1.000
_cell.angle_alpha   90.00
_cell.angle_beta   90.00
_cell.angle_gamma   90.00
#
_symmetry.space_group_name_H-M   'P 1'
#
loop_
_entity.id
_entity.type
_entity.pdbx_description
1 polymer ?
#
loop_
_entity_poly.entity_id
_entity_poly.type
_entity_poly.pdbx_seq_one_letter_code
_entity_poly.pdbx_strand_id
1 'polypeptide(L)'
;MQYNQDGDTYIIYVEQNEPIMETLTQFCKDHNIMNAQVSGIGAIKDIELGAYDLDNQEYIKELYSDIWELTSYQGNVLLKDDEPFIHAHINISDHSLSGRGGHLFEAKVAAVGEFILRKINTDGKREFDPNIGLACMALN
;
A
#
# COMPACT_ATOMS: atom_id res chain seq x y z
N MET A 1 6.54 12.72 -7.85
CA MET A 1 5.07 12.44 -7.69
C MET A 1 4.27 13.67 -8.08
N GLN A 2 3.13 13.49 -8.78
CA GLN A 2 2.17 14.52 -9.18
C GLN A 2 0.76 14.09 -8.74
N TYR A 3 -0.15 15.03 -8.53
CA TYR A 3 -1.53 14.70 -8.19
C TYR A 3 -2.52 15.77 -8.64
N ASN A 4 -3.78 15.35 -8.77
CA ASN A 4 -4.96 16.22 -8.87
C ASN A 4 -5.96 15.83 -7.79
N GLN A 5 -6.76 16.81 -7.34
CA GLN A 5 -7.75 16.61 -6.28
C GLN A 5 -9.14 17.04 -6.76
N ASP A 6 -10.14 16.22 -6.42
CA ASP A 6 -11.57 16.56 -6.52
C ASP A 6 -12.28 16.14 -5.23
N GLY A 7 -12.64 17.11 -4.40
CA GLY A 7 -13.18 16.87 -3.08
C GLY A 7 -12.26 16.00 -2.21
N ASP A 8 -12.75 14.85 -1.77
CA ASP A 8 -12.01 13.88 -0.96
C ASP A 8 -11.26 12.83 -1.82
N THR A 9 -11.25 12.97 -3.13
CA THR A 9 -10.60 12.04 -4.06
C THR A 9 -9.35 12.66 -4.68
N TYR A 10 -8.27 11.89 -4.70
CA TYR A 10 -6.99 12.27 -5.28
C TYR A 10 -6.61 11.28 -6.39
N ILE A 11 -6.23 11.79 -7.56
CA ILE A 11 -5.55 11.04 -8.61
C ILE A 11 -4.07 11.31 -8.41
N ILE A 12 -3.28 10.26 -8.15
CA ILE A 12 -1.86 10.37 -7.80
C ILE A 12 -1.04 9.60 -8.82
N TYR A 13 -0.04 10.28 -9.40
CA TYR A 13 0.97 9.69 -10.25
C TYR A 13 2.29 9.63 -9.50
N VAL A 14 2.72 8.41 -9.14
CA VAL A 14 4.04 8.14 -8.56
C VAL A 14 5.04 7.95 -9.70
N GLU A 15 6.11 8.72 -9.69
CA GLU A 15 7.06 8.78 -10.79
C GLU A 15 8.05 7.61 -10.76
N GLN A 16 8.74 7.42 -11.89
CA GLN A 16 9.73 6.36 -12.03
C GLN A 16 10.82 6.42 -10.93
N ASN A 17 11.14 5.28 -10.36
CA ASN A 17 12.08 5.06 -9.25
C ASN A 17 11.64 5.58 -7.87
N GLU A 18 10.49 6.22 -7.74
CA GLU A 18 9.94 6.57 -6.43
C GLU A 18 9.44 5.30 -5.70
N PRO A 19 9.67 5.18 -4.37
CA PRO A 19 9.11 4.11 -3.54
C PRO A 19 7.61 4.37 -3.31
N ILE A 20 6.78 3.36 -3.52
CA ILE A 20 5.32 3.53 -3.53
C ILE A 20 4.76 3.78 -2.13
N MET A 21 5.09 2.90 -1.18
CA MET A 21 4.51 2.96 0.17
C MET A 21 4.99 4.20 0.92
N GLU A 22 6.28 4.52 0.82
CA GLU A 22 6.85 5.73 1.42
C GLU A 22 6.21 6.99 0.82
N THR A 23 6.13 7.09 -0.52
CA THR A 23 5.56 8.24 -1.23
C THR A 23 4.09 8.48 -0.88
N LEU A 24 3.27 7.42 -0.89
CA LEU A 24 1.85 7.52 -0.54
C LEU A 24 1.65 7.83 0.95
N THR A 25 2.49 7.28 1.84
CA THR A 25 2.44 7.59 3.27
C THR A 25 2.79 9.05 3.54
N GLN A 26 3.86 9.55 2.90
CA GLN A 26 4.24 10.96 3.02
C GLN A 26 3.15 11.87 2.47
N PHE A 27 2.53 11.52 1.33
CA PHE A 27 1.39 12.23 0.79
C PHE A 27 0.24 12.34 1.80
N CYS A 28 -0.10 11.25 2.48
CA CYS A 28 -1.15 11.26 3.52
C CYS A 28 -0.80 12.21 4.68
N LYS A 29 0.46 12.24 5.12
CA LYS A 29 0.95 13.16 6.16
C LYS A 29 0.82 14.61 5.74
N ASP A 30 1.31 14.95 4.55
CA ASP A 30 1.33 16.32 4.01
C ASP A 30 -0.09 16.90 3.81
N HIS A 31 -1.07 16.04 3.56
CA HIS A 31 -2.47 16.42 3.31
C HIS A 31 -3.40 16.16 4.52
N ASN A 32 -2.85 15.76 5.67
CA ASN A 32 -3.63 15.42 6.87
C ASN A 32 -4.73 14.37 6.58
N ILE A 33 -4.39 13.33 5.82
CA ILE A 33 -5.28 12.21 5.49
C ILE A 33 -5.02 11.09 6.50
N MET A 34 -5.95 10.93 7.43
CA MET A 34 -5.82 9.95 8.52
C MET A 34 -6.48 8.62 8.20
N ASN A 35 -7.56 8.65 7.42
CA ASN A 35 -8.25 7.45 6.94
C ASN A 35 -8.55 7.60 5.44
N ALA A 36 -8.29 6.54 4.68
CA ALA A 36 -8.53 6.51 3.24
C ALA A 36 -8.60 5.08 2.69
N GLN A 37 -9.16 4.97 1.50
CA GLN A 37 -8.98 3.84 0.61
C GLN A 37 -7.97 4.22 -0.48
N VAL A 38 -7.10 3.28 -0.86
CA VAL A 38 -6.17 3.45 -1.98
C VAL A 38 -6.29 2.27 -2.94
N SER A 39 -6.35 2.56 -4.23
CA SER A 39 -6.27 1.57 -5.30
C SER A 39 -5.30 2.03 -6.37
N GLY A 40 -4.74 1.11 -7.16
CA GLY A 40 -3.80 1.50 -8.20
C GLY A 40 -3.38 0.37 -9.12
N ILE A 41 -2.72 0.79 -10.19
CA ILE A 41 -2.09 -0.08 -11.20
C ILE A 41 -0.76 0.55 -11.65
N GLY A 42 0.05 -0.20 -12.37
CA GLY A 42 1.30 0.32 -12.90
C GLY A 42 2.28 -0.76 -13.34
N ALA A 43 3.55 -0.37 -13.48
CA ALA A 43 4.67 -1.30 -13.67
C ALA A 43 5.73 -0.99 -12.60
N ILE A 44 6.11 -2.00 -11.83
CA ILE A 44 6.92 -1.87 -10.61
C ILE A 44 8.10 -2.83 -10.58
N LYS A 45 9.05 -2.56 -9.70
CA LYS A 45 10.26 -3.36 -9.48
C LYS A 45 10.70 -3.29 -8.02
N ASP A 46 11.74 -4.04 -7.65
CA ASP A 46 12.27 -4.10 -6.27
C ASP A 46 11.14 -4.34 -5.25
N ILE A 47 10.32 -5.36 -5.51
CA ILE A 47 9.06 -5.60 -4.81
C ILE A 47 9.29 -6.54 -3.64
N GLU A 48 9.02 -6.11 -2.42
CA GLU A 48 9.03 -6.96 -1.22
C GLU A 48 7.59 -7.33 -0.86
N LEU A 49 7.24 -8.61 -1.07
CA LEU A 49 5.95 -9.19 -0.69
C LEU A 49 6.06 -10.07 0.53
N GLY A 50 4.95 -10.27 1.22
CA GLY A 50 4.86 -11.20 2.32
C GLY A 50 3.53 -11.94 2.40
N ALA A 51 3.62 -13.11 3.05
CA ALA A 51 2.47 -13.87 3.54
C ALA A 51 2.62 -14.05 5.04
N TYR A 52 1.56 -13.75 5.79
CA TYR A 52 1.60 -13.85 7.24
C TYR A 52 1.40 -15.29 7.70
N ASP A 53 2.36 -15.81 8.44
CA ASP A 53 2.26 -17.09 9.16
C ASP A 53 1.68 -16.81 10.55
N LEU A 54 0.41 -17.16 10.73
CA LEU A 54 -0.31 -16.91 11.99
C LEU A 54 0.22 -17.75 13.14
N ASP A 55 0.65 -18.99 12.89
CA ASP A 55 1.12 -19.90 13.93
C ASP A 55 2.45 -19.43 14.54
N ASN A 56 3.33 -18.89 13.72
CA ASN A 56 4.63 -18.33 14.13
C ASN A 56 4.59 -16.81 14.37
N GLN A 57 3.47 -16.16 14.06
CA GLN A 57 3.27 -14.69 14.15
C GLN A 57 4.38 -13.91 13.44
N GLU A 58 4.73 -14.33 12.21
CA GLU A 58 5.75 -13.68 11.39
C GLU A 58 5.37 -13.65 9.90
N TYR A 59 6.00 -12.73 9.14
CA TYR A 59 5.87 -12.68 7.70
C TYR A 59 6.92 -13.54 7.02
N ILE A 60 6.47 -14.44 6.13
CA ILE A 60 7.32 -15.06 5.12
C ILE A 60 7.45 -14.06 3.98
N LYS A 61 8.66 -13.60 3.70
CA LYS A 61 8.93 -12.53 2.72
C LYS A 61 9.65 -13.05 1.50
N GLU A 62 9.34 -12.44 0.34
CA GLU A 62 10.01 -12.70 -0.93
C GLU A 62 10.28 -11.39 -1.68
N LEU A 63 11.46 -11.27 -2.28
CA LEU A 63 11.90 -10.11 -3.05
C LEU A 63 11.89 -10.43 -4.55
N TYR A 64 11.21 -9.57 -5.33
CA TYR A 64 11.16 -9.62 -6.79
C TYR A 64 11.87 -8.38 -7.36
N SER A 65 13.08 -8.56 -7.90
CA SER A 65 13.90 -7.45 -8.40
C SER A 65 13.59 -7.05 -9.85
N ASP A 66 12.97 -7.95 -10.63
CA ASP A 66 12.61 -7.68 -12.01
C ASP A 66 11.43 -6.72 -12.13
N ILE A 67 11.11 -6.32 -13.37
CA ILE A 67 9.94 -5.49 -13.66
C ILE A 67 8.70 -6.38 -13.78
N TRP A 68 7.66 -6.02 -13.03
CA TRP A 68 6.36 -6.69 -13.00
C TRP A 68 5.23 -5.70 -13.29
N GLU A 69 4.18 -6.16 -13.95
CA GLU A 69 2.92 -5.41 -14.01
C GLU A 69 2.26 -5.42 -12.63
N LEU A 70 1.96 -4.25 -12.10
CA LEU A 70 1.07 -4.09 -10.95
C LEU A 70 -0.37 -4.16 -11.45
N THR A 71 -0.95 -5.34 -11.44
CA THR A 71 -2.29 -5.59 -11.97
C THR A 71 -3.40 -5.13 -11.02
N SER A 72 -3.12 -5.07 -9.72
CA SER A 72 -4.02 -4.52 -8.72
C SER A 72 -3.25 -4.13 -7.46
N TYR A 73 -3.51 -2.93 -6.96
CA TYR A 73 -3.15 -2.47 -5.62
C TYR A 73 -4.43 -2.16 -4.87
N GLN A 74 -4.60 -2.75 -3.69
CA GLN A 74 -5.72 -2.46 -2.80
C GLN A 74 -5.20 -2.21 -1.40
N GLY A 75 -5.47 -1.03 -0.86
CA GLY A 75 -5.02 -0.65 0.46
C GLY A 75 -6.01 0.24 1.20
N ASN A 76 -5.78 0.33 2.50
CA ASN A 76 -6.44 1.30 3.34
C ASN A 76 -5.42 2.07 4.19
N VAL A 77 -5.76 3.30 4.54
CA VAL A 77 -5.01 4.14 5.45
C VAL A 77 -5.79 4.27 6.74
N LEU A 78 -5.18 3.93 7.85
CA LEU A 78 -5.68 4.18 9.20
C LEU A 78 -4.53 4.69 10.06
N LEU A 79 -4.84 5.33 11.18
CA LEU A 79 -3.81 5.73 12.13
C LEU A 79 -3.20 4.52 12.85
N LYS A 80 -1.89 4.50 12.94
CA LYS A 80 -1.11 3.63 13.81
C LYS A 80 -0.10 4.50 14.54
N ASP A 81 -0.10 4.46 15.85
CA ASP A 81 0.75 5.32 16.70
C ASP A 81 0.63 6.82 16.32
N ASP A 82 -0.61 7.26 16.09
CA ASP A 82 -1.01 8.62 15.68
C ASP A 82 -0.48 9.09 14.30
N GLU A 83 0.09 8.18 13.50
CA GLU A 83 0.60 8.46 12.16
C GLU A 83 -0.19 7.70 11.09
N PRO A 84 -0.39 8.26 9.88
CA PRO A 84 -0.97 7.52 8.77
C PRO A 84 -0.17 6.26 8.46
N PHE A 85 -0.83 5.13 8.47
CA PHE A 85 -0.25 3.83 8.14
C PHE A 85 -1.06 3.18 7.02
N ILE A 86 -0.38 2.81 5.95
CA ILE A 86 -0.98 2.13 4.80
C ILE A 86 -0.82 0.63 4.96
N HIS A 87 -1.92 -0.10 4.93
CA HIS A 87 -1.95 -1.54 4.77
C HIS A 87 -2.43 -1.87 3.36
N ALA A 88 -1.60 -2.53 2.58
CA ALA A 88 -1.90 -2.85 1.19
C ALA A 88 -1.54 -4.30 0.85
N HIS A 89 -2.40 -4.90 0.03
CA HIS A 89 -2.12 -6.13 -0.69
C HIS A 89 -2.10 -5.84 -2.18
N ILE A 90 -1.24 -6.53 -2.92
CA ILE A 90 -1.13 -6.36 -4.38
C ILE A 90 -1.19 -7.69 -5.11
N ASN A 91 -1.57 -7.61 -6.38
CA ASN A 91 -1.32 -8.65 -7.37
C ASN A 91 -0.38 -8.10 -8.44
N ILE A 92 0.58 -8.91 -8.82
CA ILE A 92 1.56 -8.62 -9.86
C ILE A 92 1.59 -9.74 -10.89
N SER A 93 1.96 -9.43 -12.12
CA SER A 93 2.20 -10.44 -13.15
C SER A 93 3.51 -10.20 -13.89
N ASP A 94 4.17 -11.30 -14.24
CA ASP A 94 5.38 -11.30 -15.05
C ASP A 94 5.10 -11.24 -16.54
N HIS A 95 6.14 -11.27 -17.40
CA HIS A 95 6.03 -11.26 -18.84
C HIS A 95 5.36 -12.51 -19.42
N SER A 96 5.23 -13.61 -18.65
CA SER A 96 4.45 -14.79 -19.03
C SER A 96 2.97 -14.68 -18.65
N LEU A 97 2.56 -13.54 -18.08
CA LEU A 97 1.24 -13.27 -17.52
C LEU A 97 0.90 -14.15 -16.30
N SER A 98 1.91 -14.73 -15.67
CA SER A 98 1.76 -15.49 -14.44
C SER A 98 1.72 -14.57 -13.22
N GLY A 99 0.74 -14.79 -12.34
CA GLY A 99 0.47 -13.93 -11.21
C GLY A 99 1.17 -14.35 -9.92
N ARG A 100 1.46 -13.35 -9.10
CA ARG A 100 1.83 -13.44 -7.68
C ARG A 100 1.04 -12.41 -6.92
N GLY A 101 0.90 -12.57 -5.62
CA GLY A 101 0.24 -11.59 -4.77
C GLY A 101 0.57 -11.79 -3.31
N GLY A 102 0.34 -10.73 -2.52
CA GLY A 102 0.57 -10.77 -1.09
C GLY A 102 0.53 -9.39 -0.46
N HIS A 103 0.91 -9.35 0.80
CA HIS A 103 1.11 -8.11 1.55
C HIS A 103 2.31 -7.34 0.96
N LEU A 104 2.10 -6.06 0.68
CA LEU A 104 3.17 -5.20 0.16
C LEU A 104 3.90 -4.50 1.31
N PHE A 105 5.22 -4.75 1.41
CA PHE A 105 6.10 -3.96 2.28
C PHE A 105 6.58 -2.70 1.57
N GLU A 106 7.16 -2.86 0.38
CA GLU A 106 7.57 -1.74 -0.47
C GLU A 106 7.77 -2.22 -1.92
N ALA A 107 7.67 -1.30 -2.85
CA ALA A 107 8.05 -1.48 -4.25
C ALA A 107 8.41 -0.13 -4.85
N LYS A 108 9.23 -0.13 -5.91
CA LYS A 108 9.51 1.08 -6.70
C LYS A 108 8.76 1.06 -8.01
N VAL A 109 8.34 2.23 -8.46
CA VAL A 109 7.79 2.39 -9.81
C VAL A 109 8.89 2.11 -10.84
N ALA A 110 8.62 1.20 -11.77
CA ALA A 110 9.54 0.90 -12.88
C ALA A 110 9.27 1.77 -14.10
N ALA A 111 8.00 2.00 -14.43
CA ALA A 111 7.57 2.81 -15.56
C ALA A 111 6.49 3.83 -15.16
N VAL A 112 5.33 3.38 -14.72
CA VAL A 112 4.21 4.22 -14.28
C VAL A 112 3.63 3.67 -12.98
N GLY A 113 3.20 4.58 -12.09
CA GLY A 113 2.45 4.25 -10.87
C GLY A 113 1.22 5.15 -10.77
N GLU A 114 0.04 4.58 -11.00
CA GLU A 114 -1.23 5.32 -11.12
C GLU A 114 -2.16 4.91 -9.97
N PHE A 115 -2.48 5.85 -9.09
CA PHE A 115 -3.25 5.56 -7.88
C PHE A 115 -4.44 6.49 -7.75
N ILE A 116 -5.52 5.94 -7.18
CA ILE A 116 -6.66 6.71 -6.68
C ILE A 116 -6.69 6.56 -5.17
N LEU A 117 -6.67 7.68 -4.47
CA LEU A 117 -6.85 7.73 -3.03
C LEU A 117 -8.15 8.47 -2.72
N ARG A 118 -9.03 7.85 -1.92
CA ARG A 118 -10.25 8.46 -1.43
C ARG A 118 -10.18 8.61 0.08
N LYS A 119 -10.15 9.86 0.55
CA LYS A 119 -10.23 10.19 1.96
C LYS A 119 -11.56 9.74 2.55
N ILE A 120 -11.50 9.18 3.75
CA ILE A 120 -12.66 8.75 4.53
C ILE A 120 -12.65 9.56 5.82
N ASN A 121 -13.73 10.29 6.07
CA ASN A 121 -13.84 11.19 7.23
C ASN A 121 -14.29 10.41 8.47
N THR A 122 -13.39 9.57 8.99
CA THR A 122 -13.56 8.77 10.21
C THR A 122 -12.30 8.86 11.08
N ASP A 123 -12.34 8.25 12.24
CA ASP A 123 -11.27 8.20 13.25
C ASP A 123 -10.74 6.78 13.47
N GLY A 124 -10.89 5.91 12.46
CA GLY A 124 -10.40 4.53 12.49
C GLY A 124 -8.89 4.47 12.72
N LYS A 125 -8.48 3.56 13.58
CA LYS A 125 -7.08 3.35 13.95
C LYS A 125 -6.72 1.87 13.98
N ARG A 126 -5.44 1.60 14.20
CA ARG A 126 -4.91 0.24 14.40
C ARG A 126 -4.38 0.10 15.82
N GLU A 127 -4.71 -1.02 16.44
CA GLU A 127 -4.23 -1.39 17.76
C GLU A 127 -3.61 -2.80 17.70
N PHE A 128 -2.54 -3.00 18.48
CA PHE A 128 -1.88 -4.30 18.50
C PHE A 128 -2.76 -5.35 19.17
N ASP A 129 -3.00 -6.46 18.46
CA ASP A 129 -3.68 -7.64 19.01
C ASP A 129 -2.65 -8.75 19.26
N PRO A 130 -2.37 -9.10 20.52
CA PRO A 130 -1.37 -10.11 20.86
C PRO A 130 -1.76 -11.53 20.42
N ASN A 131 -3.04 -11.81 20.19
CA ASN A 131 -3.48 -13.12 19.70
C ASN A 131 -3.18 -13.29 18.20
N ILE A 132 -3.18 -12.18 17.46
CA ILE A 132 -2.87 -12.14 16.02
C ILE A 132 -1.39 -11.83 15.81
N GLY A 133 -0.77 -11.00 16.67
CA GLY A 133 0.60 -10.52 16.53
C GLY A 133 0.73 -9.34 15.56
N LEU A 134 -0.37 -8.68 15.21
CA LEU A 134 -0.41 -7.56 14.27
C LEU A 134 -1.19 -6.36 14.82
N ALA A 135 -0.95 -5.18 14.24
CA ALA A 135 -1.77 -4.00 14.46
C ALA A 135 -3.07 -4.11 13.64
N CYS A 136 -4.12 -4.64 14.27
CA CYS A 136 -5.43 -4.87 13.68
C CYS A 136 -6.27 -3.59 13.65
N MET A 137 -7.25 -3.56 12.74
CA MET A 137 -8.21 -2.45 12.65
C MET A 137 -9.06 -2.38 13.92
N ALA A 138 -9.08 -1.22 14.56
CA ALA A 138 -9.92 -0.89 15.70
C ALA A 138 -10.92 0.20 15.28
N LEU A 139 -12.19 -0.17 15.24
CA LEU A 139 -13.31 0.72 14.90
C LEU A 139 -14.20 0.88 16.12
N ASN A 140 -14.52 2.12 16.47
CA ASN A 140 -15.40 2.44 17.60
C ASN A 140 -16.86 2.48 17.15
#